data_a9d24119cf5b8bb97c7e37c68fa63bed
#
_entry.id   a9d24119cf5b8bb97c7e37c68fa63bed
#
_cell.length_a   1.000
_cell.length_b   1.000
_cell.length_c   1.000
_cell.angle_alpha   90.00
_cell.angle_beta   90.00
_cell.angle_gamma   90.00
#
_symmetry.space_group_name_H-M   'P 1'
#
loop_
_entity.id
_entity.type
_entity.pdbx_description
1 polymer ?
#
loop_
_entity_poly.entity_id
_entity_poly.type
_entity_poly.pdbx_seq_one_letter_code
_entity_poly.pdbx_strand_id
1 'polypeptide(L)'
;MNTLVNTTLCYIQKDDCYLMIHRVKKVNDYNKDKWIGVGGKFENGESPFDCVKREVLEETGLILNEEKLEYRGIVTFVCKNSQAPDGLFTEFMHLFWCDDFDGTLIDSDDCNEGVLEWIPKSAMNDLPHWKGDEIFLDLIEKRVPFFSLKLNYDEEGNLLNYLIN
;
A
#
# COMPACT_ATOMS: atom_id res chain seq x y z
N MET A 1 -20.11 -1.46 12.02
CA MET A 1 -18.78 -1.05 11.51
C MET A 1 -18.10 -2.27 10.91
N ASN A 2 -17.63 -2.19 9.68
CA ASN A 2 -16.88 -3.29 9.08
C ASN A 2 -15.41 -3.20 9.52
N THR A 3 -14.96 -4.18 10.28
CA THR A 3 -13.58 -4.27 10.78
C THR A 3 -12.70 -5.17 9.90
N LEU A 4 -13.26 -5.69 8.81
CA LEU A 4 -12.59 -6.54 7.84
C LEU A 4 -12.61 -5.82 6.48
N VAL A 5 -11.45 -5.45 5.97
CA VAL A 5 -11.32 -4.60 4.78
C VAL A 5 -10.41 -5.26 3.75
N ASN A 6 -10.76 -5.13 2.46
CA ASN A 6 -9.88 -5.48 1.34
C ASN A 6 -9.38 -4.22 0.64
N THR A 7 -8.09 -4.15 0.40
CA THR A 7 -7.44 -3.05 -0.30
C THR A 7 -6.42 -3.55 -1.29
N THR A 8 -5.98 -2.67 -2.18
CA THR A 8 -4.79 -2.88 -3.01
C THR A 8 -3.69 -1.91 -2.58
N LEU A 9 -2.47 -2.32 -2.79
CA LEU A 9 -1.28 -1.49 -2.58
C LEU A 9 -0.30 -1.78 -3.71
N CYS A 10 0.10 -0.74 -4.46
CA CYS A 10 1.00 -0.87 -5.59
C CYS A 10 2.27 -0.06 -5.38
N TYR A 11 3.40 -0.72 -5.55
CA TYR A 11 4.70 -0.07 -5.62
C TYR A 11 5.08 0.10 -7.08
N ILE A 12 4.94 1.34 -7.57
CA ILE A 12 5.26 1.72 -8.95
C ILE A 12 6.72 2.17 -8.96
N GLN A 13 7.52 1.50 -9.77
CA GLN A 13 8.96 1.75 -9.86
C GLN A 13 9.31 2.52 -11.13
N LYS A 14 10.15 3.54 -10.98
CA LYS A 14 10.83 4.22 -12.08
C LYS A 14 12.27 4.46 -11.68
N ASP A 15 13.21 3.99 -12.51
CA ASP A 15 14.62 3.98 -12.17
C ASP A 15 14.82 3.23 -10.84
N ASP A 16 15.49 3.81 -9.87
CA ASP A 16 15.68 3.23 -8.53
C ASP A 16 14.80 3.89 -7.47
N CYS A 17 13.60 4.34 -7.88
CA CYS A 17 12.63 5.03 -7.03
C CYS A 17 11.28 4.31 -7.03
N TYR A 18 10.53 4.45 -5.93
CA TYR A 18 9.11 4.13 -5.86
C TYR A 18 8.28 5.41 -5.81
N LEU A 19 7.11 5.39 -6.46
CA LEU A 19 6.12 6.47 -6.31
C LEU A 19 5.39 6.28 -4.97
N MET A 20 5.55 7.24 -4.09
CA MET A 20 4.98 7.19 -2.75
C MET A 20 4.02 8.34 -2.52
N ILE A 21 3.05 8.10 -1.63
CA ILE A 21 2.11 9.11 -1.15
C ILE A 21 2.45 9.44 0.30
N HIS A 22 2.75 10.72 0.57
CA HIS A 22 2.86 11.24 1.93
C HIS A 22 1.48 11.63 2.42
N ARG A 23 0.94 10.90 3.39
CA ARG A 23 -0.43 11.02 3.90
C ARG A 23 -0.58 12.18 4.87
N VAL A 24 -0.70 13.40 4.33
CA VAL A 24 -0.76 14.65 5.13
C VAL A 24 -2.04 15.47 4.94
N LYS A 25 -2.94 15.04 4.06
CA LYS A 25 -4.11 15.83 3.68
C LYS A 25 -5.37 15.56 4.50
N LYS A 26 -5.53 14.35 5.05
CA LYS A 26 -6.70 13.96 5.83
C LYS A 26 -6.40 14.01 7.32
N VAL A 27 -7.30 14.61 8.11
CA VAL A 27 -7.13 14.74 9.56
C VAL A 27 -7.28 13.40 10.28
N ASN A 28 -8.30 12.62 9.90
CA ASN A 28 -8.60 11.31 10.50
C ASN A 28 -8.10 10.18 9.60
N ASP A 29 -6.82 10.21 9.27
CA ASP A 29 -6.20 9.20 8.45
C ASP A 29 -5.41 8.22 9.31
N TYR A 30 -5.70 6.94 9.17
CA TYR A 30 -4.99 5.86 9.84
C TYR A 30 -3.50 5.83 9.48
N ASN A 31 -3.16 6.26 8.25
CA ASN A 31 -1.81 6.38 7.74
C ASN A 31 -1.22 7.80 7.89
N LYS A 32 -1.81 8.63 8.72
CA LYS A 32 -1.40 10.04 8.86
C LYS A 32 0.11 10.17 9.07
N ASP A 33 0.71 11.10 8.34
CA ASP A 33 2.14 11.41 8.32
C ASP A 33 3.06 10.31 7.80
N LYS A 34 2.50 9.18 7.34
CA LYS A 34 3.28 8.09 6.78
C LYS A 34 3.37 8.17 5.25
N TRP A 35 4.45 7.61 4.73
CA TRP A 35 4.65 7.38 3.31
C TRP A 35 4.21 5.97 2.97
N ILE A 36 3.30 5.84 2.03
CA ILE A 36 2.75 4.56 1.59
C ILE A 36 2.76 4.45 0.07
N GLY A 37 2.64 3.23 -0.45
CA GLY A 37 2.41 2.97 -1.87
C GLY A 37 1.03 3.47 -2.31
N VAL A 38 0.74 3.31 -3.59
CA VAL A 38 -0.52 3.77 -4.20
C VAL A 38 -1.54 2.64 -4.16
N GLY A 39 -2.75 2.92 -3.72
CA GLY A 39 -3.81 1.94 -3.67
C GLY A 39 -5.02 2.42 -2.88
N GLY A 40 -5.97 1.53 -2.66
CA GLY A 40 -7.17 1.85 -1.92
C GLY A 40 -8.13 0.68 -1.79
N LYS A 41 -9.32 0.99 -1.34
CA LYS A 41 -10.36 0.00 -1.06
C LYS A 41 -11.03 -0.51 -2.34
N PHE A 42 -11.41 -1.78 -2.34
CA PHE A 42 -12.22 -2.37 -3.40
C PHE A 42 -13.59 -1.71 -3.49
N GLU A 43 -14.04 -1.50 -4.70
CA GLU A 43 -15.43 -1.23 -4.99
C GLU A 43 -16.19 -2.53 -5.31
N ASN A 44 -17.51 -2.44 -5.27
CA ASN A 44 -18.34 -3.61 -5.52
C ASN A 44 -18.13 -4.16 -6.95
N GLY A 45 -17.84 -5.44 -7.04
CA GLY A 45 -17.63 -6.13 -8.33
C GLY A 45 -16.20 -6.09 -8.87
N GLU A 46 -15.27 -5.44 -8.16
CA GLU A 46 -13.87 -5.39 -8.59
C GLU A 46 -13.08 -6.64 -8.23
N SER A 47 -12.22 -7.06 -9.15
CA SER A 47 -11.10 -7.95 -8.84
C SER A 47 -9.92 -7.15 -8.27
N PRO A 48 -8.89 -7.80 -7.69
CA PRO A 48 -7.67 -7.09 -7.28
C PRO A 48 -7.01 -6.29 -8.40
N PHE A 49 -7.02 -6.80 -9.63
CA PHE A 49 -6.48 -6.10 -10.80
C PHE A 49 -7.32 -4.87 -11.19
N ASP A 50 -8.65 -4.98 -11.12
CA ASP A 50 -9.55 -3.84 -11.40
C ASP A 50 -9.31 -2.72 -10.40
N CYS A 51 -9.27 -3.05 -9.11
CA CYS A 51 -9.08 -2.10 -8.03
C CYS A 51 -7.74 -1.37 -8.14
N VAL A 52 -6.63 -2.08 -8.33
CA VAL A 52 -5.30 -1.44 -8.38
C VAL A 52 -5.17 -0.52 -9.59
N LYS A 53 -5.69 -0.92 -10.76
CA LYS A 53 -5.65 -0.08 -11.97
C LYS A 53 -6.48 1.19 -11.78
N ARG A 54 -7.67 1.09 -11.21
CA ARG A 54 -8.53 2.24 -10.93
C ARG A 54 -7.89 3.19 -9.92
N GLU A 55 -7.45 2.68 -8.79
CA GLU A 55 -6.85 3.49 -7.72
C GLU A 55 -5.58 4.22 -8.20
N VAL A 56 -4.71 3.53 -8.94
CA VAL A 56 -3.50 4.16 -9.48
C VAL A 56 -3.86 5.28 -10.45
N LEU A 57 -4.83 5.06 -11.36
CA LEU A 57 -5.27 6.09 -12.29
C LEU A 57 -5.87 7.30 -11.55
N GLU A 58 -6.75 7.06 -10.59
CA GLU A 58 -7.42 8.13 -9.83
C GLU A 58 -6.44 8.95 -9.00
N GLU A 59 -5.52 8.29 -8.30
CA GLU A 59 -4.60 8.97 -7.38
C GLU A 59 -3.39 9.59 -8.07
N THR A 60 -2.96 9.06 -9.20
CA THR A 60 -1.67 9.45 -9.82
C THR A 60 -1.78 9.93 -11.26
N GLY A 61 -2.83 9.60 -11.98
CA GLY A 61 -2.94 9.83 -13.42
C GLY A 61 -2.17 8.82 -14.28
N LEU A 62 -1.49 7.86 -13.66
CA LEU A 62 -0.74 6.84 -14.39
C LEU A 62 -1.62 5.67 -14.78
N ILE A 63 -1.33 5.08 -15.94
CA ILE A 63 -2.01 3.91 -16.49
C ILE A 63 -1.03 2.75 -16.49
N LEU A 64 -1.26 1.79 -15.60
CA LEU A 64 -0.39 0.61 -15.47
C LEU A 64 -0.50 -0.28 -16.71
N ASN A 65 0.62 -0.76 -17.21
CA ASN A 65 0.66 -1.80 -18.24
C ASN A 65 0.27 -3.13 -17.60
N GLU A 66 -0.92 -3.64 -17.94
CA GLU A 66 -1.47 -4.85 -17.35
C GLU A 66 -0.61 -6.09 -17.57
N GLU A 67 0.10 -6.18 -18.70
CA GLU A 67 1.01 -7.30 -19.01
C GLU A 67 2.27 -7.31 -18.13
N LYS A 68 2.62 -6.16 -17.55
CA LYS A 68 3.77 -5.98 -16.66
C LYS A 68 3.40 -5.83 -15.19
N LEU A 69 2.12 -5.74 -14.88
CA LEU A 69 1.61 -5.61 -13.53
C LEU A 69 1.74 -6.95 -12.81
N GLU A 70 2.51 -6.98 -11.74
CA GLU A 70 2.77 -8.18 -10.96
C GLU A 70 1.98 -8.19 -9.66
N TYR A 71 1.18 -9.23 -9.46
CA TYR A 71 0.51 -9.50 -8.19
C TYR A 71 1.48 -10.30 -7.32
N ARG A 72 2.06 -9.65 -6.29
CA ARG A 72 3.20 -10.17 -5.55
C ARG A 72 2.84 -10.93 -4.30
N GLY A 73 1.72 -10.64 -3.69
CA GLY A 73 1.29 -11.33 -2.47
C GLY A 73 0.07 -10.70 -1.81
N ILE A 74 -0.31 -11.28 -0.68
CA ILE A 74 -1.33 -10.72 0.20
C ILE A 74 -0.69 -10.45 1.56
N VAL A 75 -0.84 -9.22 2.04
CA VAL A 75 -0.43 -8.81 3.37
C VAL A 75 -1.67 -8.70 4.24
N THR A 76 -1.74 -9.54 5.27
CA THR A 76 -2.80 -9.49 6.27
C THR A 76 -2.33 -8.58 7.41
N PHE A 77 -2.83 -7.36 7.41
CA PHE A 77 -2.54 -6.37 8.44
C PHE A 77 -3.57 -6.52 9.55
N VAL A 78 -3.12 -6.86 10.75
CA VAL A 78 -3.97 -6.99 11.94
C VAL A 78 -3.52 -5.98 12.97
N CYS A 79 -4.44 -5.15 13.44
CA CYS A 79 -4.17 -4.16 14.46
C CYS A 79 -5.19 -4.28 15.60
N LYS A 80 -4.72 -4.24 16.84
CA LYS A 80 -5.60 -4.14 17.99
C LYS A 80 -6.40 -2.84 17.90
N ASN A 81 -7.70 -2.93 18.14
CA ASN A 81 -8.61 -1.79 18.08
C ASN A 81 -9.71 -1.97 19.13
N SER A 82 -9.58 -1.28 20.23
CA SER A 82 -10.53 -1.34 21.35
C SER A 82 -11.95 -0.88 20.98
N GLN A 83 -12.11 -0.14 19.88
CA GLN A 83 -13.41 0.29 19.36
C GLN A 83 -14.09 -0.76 18.49
N ALA A 84 -13.37 -1.80 18.06
CA ALA A 84 -13.94 -2.87 17.26
C ALA A 84 -14.67 -3.90 18.16
N PRO A 85 -15.77 -4.51 17.69
CA PRO A 85 -16.54 -5.49 18.48
C PRO A 85 -15.73 -6.69 18.97
N ASP A 86 -14.77 -7.13 18.18
CA ASP A 86 -13.86 -8.24 18.47
C ASP A 86 -12.46 -7.81 18.91
N GLY A 87 -12.27 -6.49 19.11
CA GLY A 87 -10.99 -5.93 19.53
C GLY A 87 -9.92 -5.89 18.45
N LEU A 88 -10.28 -6.16 17.18
CA LEU A 88 -9.34 -6.23 16.07
C LEU A 88 -9.84 -5.47 14.84
N PHE A 89 -8.90 -4.86 14.13
CA PHE A 89 -9.07 -4.39 12.75
C PHE A 89 -8.22 -5.29 11.85
N THR A 90 -8.79 -5.78 10.76
CA THR A 90 -8.07 -6.63 9.80
C THR A 90 -8.21 -6.08 8.39
N GLU A 91 -7.09 -5.90 7.73
CA GLU A 91 -7.01 -5.47 6.34
C GLU A 91 -6.23 -6.49 5.52
N PHE A 92 -6.82 -6.92 4.41
CA PHE A 92 -6.14 -7.74 3.41
C PHE A 92 -5.65 -6.81 2.30
N MET A 93 -4.37 -6.52 2.29
CA MET A 93 -3.73 -5.71 1.26
C MET A 93 -3.23 -6.61 0.14
N HIS A 94 -3.84 -6.47 -1.03
CA HIS A 94 -3.40 -7.14 -2.25
C HIS A 94 -2.24 -6.35 -2.83
N LEU A 95 -1.03 -6.91 -2.75
CA LEU A 95 0.23 -6.24 -3.02
C LEU A 95 0.65 -6.41 -4.48
N PHE A 96 0.86 -5.28 -5.17
CA PHE A 96 1.28 -5.23 -6.56
C PHE A 96 2.60 -4.47 -6.74
N TRP A 97 3.28 -4.78 -7.83
CA TRP A 97 4.47 -4.08 -8.29
C TRP A 97 4.39 -3.89 -9.81
N CYS A 98 4.85 -2.74 -10.30
CA CYS A 98 4.90 -2.45 -11.73
C CYS A 98 5.99 -1.42 -12.03
N ASP A 99 6.73 -1.62 -13.12
CA ASP A 99 7.73 -0.67 -13.62
C ASP A 99 7.41 -0.16 -15.04
N ASP A 100 6.23 -0.48 -15.56
CA ASP A 100 5.81 -0.08 -16.90
C ASP A 100 4.42 0.55 -16.86
N PHE A 101 4.34 1.80 -17.25
CA PHE A 101 3.13 2.61 -17.20
C PHE A 101 3.16 3.73 -18.23
N ASP A 102 1.98 4.18 -18.64
CA ASP A 102 1.75 5.36 -19.46
C ASP A 102 1.11 6.48 -18.63
N GLY A 103 0.81 7.59 -19.28
CA GLY A 103 0.15 8.72 -18.66
C GLY A 103 1.14 9.72 -18.05
N THR A 104 0.59 10.72 -17.42
CA THR A 104 1.34 11.81 -16.79
C THR A 104 0.95 11.91 -15.33
N LEU A 105 1.95 11.96 -14.45
CA LEU A 105 1.73 12.15 -13.02
C LEU A 105 0.98 13.47 -12.78
N ILE A 106 -0.15 13.39 -12.07
CA ILE A 106 -0.91 14.59 -11.69
C ILE A 106 -0.14 15.41 -10.66
N ASP A 107 -0.47 16.71 -10.55
CA ASP A 107 0.04 17.53 -9.46
C ASP A 107 -0.43 16.99 -8.11
N SER A 108 0.41 17.08 -7.09
CA SER A 108 0.05 16.68 -5.73
C SER A 108 -1.16 17.43 -5.19
N ASP A 109 -1.42 18.64 -5.67
CA ASP A 109 -2.63 19.40 -5.32
C ASP A 109 -3.92 18.71 -5.78
N ASP A 110 -3.86 17.92 -6.85
CA ASP A 110 -4.99 17.17 -7.38
C ASP A 110 -5.11 15.76 -6.77
N CYS A 111 -4.13 15.30 -6.00
CA CYS A 111 -4.19 14.04 -5.27
C CYS A 111 -4.88 14.22 -3.91
N ASN A 112 -6.07 13.66 -3.75
CA ASN A 112 -6.85 13.79 -2.51
C ASN A 112 -6.23 13.04 -1.32
N GLU A 113 -5.36 12.07 -1.57
CA GLU A 113 -4.79 11.20 -0.54
C GLU A 113 -3.55 11.79 0.13
N GLY A 114 -2.78 12.62 -0.58
CA GLY A 114 -1.57 13.21 -0.04
C GLY A 114 -0.67 13.82 -1.09
N VAL A 115 0.62 13.92 -0.77
CA VAL A 115 1.65 14.45 -1.65
C VAL A 115 2.35 13.30 -2.36
N LEU A 116 2.39 13.34 -3.70
CA LEU A 116 3.05 12.35 -4.55
C LEU A 116 4.52 12.71 -4.73
N GLU A 117 5.41 11.73 -4.54
CA GLU A 117 6.84 11.92 -4.75
C GLU A 117 7.52 10.61 -5.14
N TRP A 118 8.47 10.68 -6.07
CA TRP A 118 9.37 9.59 -6.40
C TRP A 118 10.47 9.52 -5.34
N ILE A 119 10.45 8.48 -4.51
CA ILE A 119 11.39 8.30 -3.41
C ILE A 119 12.45 7.26 -3.78
N PRO A 120 13.74 7.59 -3.71
CA PRO A 120 14.80 6.60 -3.89
C PRO A 120 14.62 5.43 -2.92
N LYS A 121 14.79 4.20 -3.42
CA LYS A 121 14.66 3.00 -2.58
C LYS A 121 15.57 3.05 -1.36
N SER A 122 16.76 3.63 -1.50
CA SER A 122 17.71 3.80 -0.40
C SER A 122 17.24 4.75 0.71
N ALA A 123 16.25 5.61 0.43
CA ALA A 123 15.71 6.56 1.39
C ALA A 123 14.41 6.10 2.06
N MET A 124 13.83 4.99 1.60
CA MET A 124 12.51 4.53 2.06
C MET A 124 12.43 4.32 3.57
N ASN A 125 13.44 3.69 4.16
CA ASN A 125 13.44 3.36 5.59
C ASN A 125 13.69 4.56 6.50
N ASP A 126 14.15 5.68 5.95
CA ASP A 126 14.39 6.93 6.69
C ASP A 126 13.12 7.79 6.82
N LEU A 127 12.06 7.45 6.07
CA LEU A 127 10.79 8.16 6.08
C LEU A 127 9.81 7.50 7.06
N PRO A 128 8.87 8.25 7.65
CA PRO A 128 7.80 7.65 8.46
C PRO A 128 7.00 6.63 7.66
N HIS A 129 6.92 5.40 8.15
CA HIS A 129 6.23 4.29 7.50
C HIS A 129 5.79 3.24 8.54
N TRP A 130 4.97 2.29 8.12
CA TRP A 130 4.67 1.13 8.94
C TRP A 130 5.87 0.18 8.95
N LYS A 131 6.25 -0.30 10.13
CA LYS A 131 7.45 -1.17 10.26
C LYS A 131 7.39 -2.43 9.40
N GLY A 132 6.20 -3.00 9.23
CA GLY A 132 5.99 -4.19 8.40
C GLY A 132 6.22 -3.95 6.90
N ASP A 133 6.17 -2.71 6.44
CA ASP A 133 6.43 -2.37 5.03
C ASP A 133 7.87 -2.74 4.64
N GLU A 134 8.82 -2.63 5.55
CA GLU A 134 10.21 -3.05 5.33
C GLU A 134 10.31 -4.54 4.99
N ILE A 135 9.42 -5.36 5.59
CA ILE A 135 9.41 -6.81 5.37
C ILE A 135 8.93 -7.15 3.97
N PHE A 136 7.75 -6.65 3.55
CA PHE A 136 7.25 -7.01 2.23
C PHE A 136 7.99 -6.31 1.10
N LEU A 137 8.56 -5.12 1.32
CA LEU A 137 9.44 -4.49 0.33
C LEU A 137 10.72 -5.31 0.10
N ASP A 138 11.30 -5.87 1.14
CA ASP A 138 12.44 -6.78 1.03
C ASP A 138 12.07 -8.05 0.24
N LEU A 139 10.89 -8.62 0.47
CA LEU A 139 10.39 -9.77 -0.29
C LEU A 139 10.19 -9.44 -1.77
N ILE A 140 9.68 -8.24 -2.08
CA ILE A 140 9.55 -7.76 -3.46
C ILE A 140 10.93 -7.63 -4.11
N GLU A 141 11.88 -6.98 -3.45
CA GLU A 141 13.23 -6.75 -3.97
C GLU A 141 13.98 -8.07 -4.24
N LYS A 142 13.80 -9.05 -3.36
CA LYS A 142 14.40 -10.39 -3.50
C LYS A 142 13.68 -11.27 -4.53
N ARG A 143 12.65 -10.76 -5.18
CA ARG A 143 11.86 -11.50 -6.18
C ARG A 143 11.29 -12.81 -5.65
N VAL A 144 10.93 -12.82 -4.37
CA VAL A 144 10.26 -13.99 -3.74
C VAL A 144 8.96 -14.27 -4.51
N PRO A 145 8.63 -15.56 -4.82
CA PRO A 145 7.33 -15.90 -5.39
C PRO A 145 6.15 -15.42 -4.55
N PHE A 146 4.95 -15.43 -5.10
CA PHE A 146 3.73 -14.99 -4.40
C PHE A 146 3.73 -15.46 -2.95
N PHE A 147 3.59 -14.52 -2.01
CA PHE A 147 3.67 -14.80 -0.58
C PHE A 147 2.41 -14.34 0.16
N SER A 148 2.18 -14.94 1.30
CA SER A 148 1.22 -14.49 2.30
C SER A 148 2.00 -14.02 3.53
N LEU A 149 1.85 -12.75 3.89
CA LEU A 149 2.52 -12.15 5.04
C LEU A 149 1.47 -11.65 6.02
N LYS A 150 1.51 -12.12 7.27
CA LYS A 150 0.67 -11.59 8.34
C LYS A 150 1.49 -10.69 9.25
N LEU A 151 1.00 -9.47 9.48
CA LEU A 151 1.59 -8.47 10.36
C LEU A 151 0.65 -8.22 11.53
N ASN A 152 1.14 -8.36 12.75
CA ASN A 152 0.34 -8.08 13.95
C ASN A 152 0.87 -6.84 14.66
N TYR A 153 0.01 -5.84 14.81
CA TYR A 153 0.30 -4.57 15.46
C TYR A 153 -0.50 -4.40 16.76
N ASP A 154 0.07 -3.65 17.71
CA ASP A 154 -0.70 -3.17 18.85
C ASP A 154 -1.58 -1.97 18.47
N GLU A 155 -2.32 -1.41 19.44
CA GLU A 155 -3.22 -0.26 19.21
C GLU A 155 -2.46 1.03 18.91
N GLU A 156 -1.22 1.14 19.35
CA GLU A 156 -0.33 2.27 19.11
C GLU A 156 0.39 2.20 17.76
N GLY A 157 0.23 1.10 17.02
CA GLY A 157 0.86 0.90 15.71
C GLY A 157 2.27 0.32 15.77
N ASN A 158 2.65 -0.32 16.86
CA ASN A 158 3.93 -1.03 16.96
C ASN A 158 3.78 -2.46 16.44
N LEU A 159 4.72 -2.89 15.59
CA LEU A 159 4.74 -4.27 15.09
C LEU A 159 5.15 -5.22 16.22
N LEU A 160 4.25 -6.14 16.57
CA LEU A 160 4.47 -7.13 17.61
C LEU A 160 5.18 -8.37 17.09
N ASN A 161 4.73 -8.88 15.96
CA ASN A 161 5.29 -10.06 15.28
C ASN A 161 4.76 -10.17 13.86
N TYR A 162 5.33 -11.08 13.08
CA TYR A 162 4.88 -11.37 11.73
C TYR A 162 5.08 -12.85 11.39
N LEU A 163 4.36 -13.32 10.36
CA LEU A 163 4.44 -14.68 9.83
C LEU A 163 4.41 -14.64 8.31
N ILE A 164 5.37 -15.32 7.68
CA ILE A 164 5.41 -15.51 6.23
C ILE A 164 5.03 -16.96 5.92
N ASN A 165 4.08 -17.14 5.00
CA ASN A 165 3.65 -18.47 4.52
C ASN A 165 3.97 -18.63 3.03
#